data_7f2cb304f8a7c0cded7a063454149c09
#
_entry.id   7f2cb304f8a7c0cded7a063454149c09
#
_cell.length_a   1.000
_cell.length_b   1.000
_cell.length_c   1.000
_cell.angle_alpha   90.00
_cell.angle_beta   90.00
_cell.angle_gamma   90.00
#
_symmetry.space_group_name_H-M   'P 1'
#
loop_
_entity.id
_entity.type
_entity.pdbx_description
1 polymer ?
#
loop_
_entity_poly.entity_id
_entity_poly.type
_entity_poly.pdbx_seq_one_letter_code
_entity_poly.pdbx_strand_id
1 'polypeptide(L)'
;MNKFMNLIGVKARNALKIKIDTKIKNKVLNDYALFLNKEKKNILIQNKKDINLAKKNKIKENLINRLSINPIKLKGIQVSIKKIAKLKDPVNVTLEKWRRPNGLNIKRVSVPIGVIGVIYESRPNVT
;
A
#
# COMPACT_ATOMS: atom_id res chain seq x y z
N MET A 1 20.22 -4.18 18.76
CA MET A 1 19.23 -4.15 17.66
C MET A 1 17.86 -4.53 18.21
N ASN A 2 16.79 -3.81 17.90
CA ASN A 2 15.47 -4.00 18.52
C ASN A 2 14.84 -5.34 18.06
N LYS A 3 14.59 -6.28 19.02
CA LYS A 3 13.98 -7.60 18.75
C LYS A 3 12.68 -7.53 17.94
N PHE A 4 11.89 -6.47 18.16
CA PHE A 4 10.64 -6.22 17.45
C PHE A 4 10.86 -5.97 15.95
N MET A 5 11.82 -5.11 15.60
CA MET A 5 12.15 -4.82 14.19
C MET A 5 12.71 -6.05 13.47
N ASN A 6 13.53 -6.86 14.16
CA ASN A 6 14.00 -8.12 13.60
C ASN A 6 12.85 -9.08 13.29
N LEU A 7 11.87 -9.19 14.19
CA LEU A 7 10.72 -10.05 14.00
C LEU A 7 9.88 -9.61 12.79
N ILE A 8 9.67 -8.30 12.63
CA ILE A 8 8.97 -7.73 11.45
C ILE A 8 9.73 -8.08 10.16
N GLY A 9 11.06 -7.88 10.15
CA GLY A 9 11.89 -8.19 8.99
C GLY A 9 11.86 -9.67 8.60
N VAL A 10 11.92 -10.58 9.59
CA VAL A 10 11.81 -12.03 9.37
C VAL A 10 10.43 -12.39 8.81
N LYS A 11 9.34 -11.87 9.40
CA LYS A 11 7.96 -12.11 8.91
C LYS A 11 7.78 -11.62 7.47
N ALA A 12 8.25 -10.41 7.16
CA ALA A 12 8.16 -9.85 5.82
C ALA A 12 8.95 -10.67 4.79
N ARG A 13 10.17 -11.14 5.15
CA ARG A 13 10.98 -12.01 4.28
C ARG A 13 10.33 -13.38 4.07
N ASN A 14 9.68 -13.94 5.07
CA ASN A 14 8.94 -15.19 4.94
C ASN A 14 7.69 -15.00 4.06
N ALA A 15 6.98 -13.88 4.20
CA ALA A 15 5.85 -13.56 3.35
C ALA A 15 6.24 -13.42 1.86
N LEU A 16 7.44 -12.95 1.55
CA LEU A 16 7.96 -12.86 0.17
C LEU A 16 8.05 -14.23 -0.54
N LYS A 17 8.19 -15.32 0.22
CA LYS A 17 8.24 -16.68 -0.34
C LYS A 17 6.88 -17.15 -0.87
N ILE A 18 5.79 -16.52 -0.45
CA ILE A 18 4.44 -16.86 -0.87
C ILE A 18 4.21 -16.26 -2.26
N LYS A 19 3.92 -17.12 -3.23
CA LYS A 19 3.52 -16.67 -4.56
C LYS A 19 2.09 -16.13 -4.52
N ILE A 20 1.94 -14.84 -4.79
CA ILE A 20 0.65 -14.16 -4.88
C ILE A 20 0.44 -13.75 -6.33
N ASP A 21 -0.59 -14.31 -6.97
CA ASP A 21 -0.93 -13.96 -8.34
C ASP A 21 -1.71 -12.63 -8.42
N THR A 22 -1.86 -12.09 -9.62
CA THR A 22 -2.59 -10.84 -9.87
C THR A 22 -4.05 -10.91 -9.43
N LYS A 23 -4.69 -12.08 -9.53
CA LYS A 23 -6.08 -12.27 -9.14
C LYS A 23 -6.26 -12.10 -7.63
N ILE A 24 -5.36 -12.69 -6.85
CA ILE A 24 -5.35 -12.55 -5.38
C ILE A 24 -5.05 -11.09 -4.99
N LYS A 25 -4.04 -10.45 -5.61
CA LYS A 25 -3.72 -9.03 -5.37
C LYS A 25 -4.95 -8.14 -5.59
N ASN A 26 -5.60 -8.30 -6.73
CA ASN A 26 -6.76 -7.49 -7.09
C ASN A 26 -7.97 -7.78 -6.19
N LYS A 27 -8.17 -9.05 -5.78
CA LYS A 27 -9.21 -9.40 -4.81
C LYS A 27 -8.98 -8.67 -3.49
N VAL A 28 -7.77 -8.73 -2.92
CA VAL A 28 -7.44 -8.06 -1.65
C VAL A 28 -7.69 -6.56 -1.74
N LEU A 29 -7.25 -5.90 -2.82
CA LEU A 29 -7.46 -4.46 -3.00
C LEU A 29 -8.95 -4.11 -3.10
N ASN A 30 -9.74 -4.89 -3.83
CA ASN A 30 -11.18 -4.65 -3.94
C ASN A 30 -11.91 -4.91 -2.61
N ASP A 31 -11.59 -6.00 -1.91
CA ASP A 31 -12.15 -6.31 -0.59
C ASP A 31 -11.79 -5.21 0.42
N TYR A 32 -10.55 -4.68 0.38
CA TYR A 32 -10.12 -3.56 1.23
C TYR A 32 -10.92 -2.29 0.95
N ALA A 33 -11.14 -1.95 -0.33
CA ALA A 33 -11.97 -0.80 -0.69
C ALA A 33 -13.43 -0.94 -0.22
N LEU A 34 -13.99 -2.16 -0.24
CA LEU A 34 -15.32 -2.46 0.30
C LEU A 34 -15.34 -2.34 1.82
N PHE A 35 -14.31 -2.88 2.50
CA PHE A 35 -14.17 -2.80 3.95
C PHE A 35 -14.09 -1.35 4.43
N LEU A 36 -13.31 -0.49 3.77
CA LEU A 36 -13.25 0.94 4.07
C LEU A 36 -14.63 1.62 3.96
N ASN A 37 -15.47 1.17 3.01
CA ASN A 37 -16.84 1.69 2.90
C ASN A 37 -17.73 1.22 4.06
N LYS A 38 -17.63 -0.05 4.42
CA LYS A 38 -18.38 -0.65 5.53
C LYS A 38 -18.04 0.04 6.86
N GLU A 39 -16.75 0.24 7.11
CA GLU A 39 -16.23 0.82 8.36
C GLU A 39 -16.18 2.35 8.35
N LYS A 40 -16.73 3.01 7.33
CA LYS A 40 -16.68 4.48 7.16
C LYS A 40 -17.06 5.23 8.43
N LYS A 41 -18.17 4.85 9.09
CA LYS A 41 -18.64 5.53 10.31
C LYS A 41 -17.61 5.41 11.43
N ASN A 42 -17.10 4.21 11.67
CA ASN A 42 -16.11 3.94 12.72
C ASN A 42 -14.80 4.68 12.46
N ILE A 43 -14.31 4.68 11.22
CA ILE A 43 -13.09 5.41 10.83
C ILE A 43 -13.25 6.91 11.11
N LEU A 44 -14.35 7.52 10.70
CA LEU A 44 -14.59 8.95 10.91
C LEU A 44 -14.73 9.31 12.39
N ILE A 45 -15.38 8.46 13.20
CA ILE A 45 -15.50 8.65 14.66
C ILE A 45 -14.12 8.60 15.32
N GLN A 46 -13.30 7.58 15.00
CA GLN A 46 -11.95 7.46 15.58
C GLN A 46 -11.06 8.62 15.14
N ASN A 47 -11.08 8.97 13.85
CA ASN A 47 -10.30 10.11 13.35
C ASN A 47 -10.67 11.43 14.05
N LYS A 48 -11.95 11.65 14.37
CA LYS A 48 -12.37 12.81 15.15
C LYS A 48 -11.75 12.82 16.56
N LYS A 49 -11.63 11.65 17.21
CA LYS A 49 -10.95 11.54 18.52
C LYS A 49 -9.45 11.87 18.38
N ASP A 50 -8.79 11.35 17.33
CA ASP A 50 -7.38 11.61 17.07
C ASP A 50 -7.11 13.10 16.83
N ILE A 51 -7.99 13.77 16.07
CA ILE A 51 -7.91 15.21 15.81
C ILE A 51 -8.08 16.01 17.12
N ASN A 52 -9.05 15.63 17.98
CA ASN A 52 -9.25 16.30 19.24
C ASN A 52 -8.04 16.14 20.17
N LEU A 53 -7.45 14.94 20.21
CA LEU A 53 -6.23 14.67 20.96
C LEU A 53 -5.04 15.48 20.42
N ALA A 54 -4.89 15.54 19.10
CA ALA A 54 -3.83 16.33 18.45
C ALA A 54 -3.95 17.82 18.78
N LYS A 55 -5.17 18.37 18.76
CA LYS A 55 -5.45 19.76 19.17
C LYS A 55 -5.12 20.00 20.65
N LYS A 56 -5.52 19.08 21.54
CA LYS A 56 -5.19 19.14 22.96
C LYS A 56 -3.67 19.14 23.20
N ASN A 57 -2.93 18.38 22.42
CA ASN A 57 -1.48 18.29 22.46
C ASN A 57 -0.78 19.44 21.68
N LYS A 58 -1.52 20.47 21.25
CA LYS A 58 -0.99 21.64 20.54
C LYS A 58 -0.17 21.28 19.28
N ILE A 59 -0.55 20.19 18.59
CA ILE A 59 0.07 19.82 17.31
C ILE A 59 -0.20 20.91 16.27
N LYS A 60 0.79 21.19 15.41
CA LYS A 60 0.70 22.23 14.38
C LYS A 60 -0.49 21.95 13.43
N GLU A 61 -1.20 23.02 13.05
CA GLU A 61 -2.42 22.95 12.22
C GLU A 61 -2.19 22.20 10.89
N ASN A 62 -1.04 22.41 10.25
CA ASN A 62 -0.68 21.70 9.01
C ASN A 62 -0.60 20.17 9.17
N LEU A 63 -0.20 19.68 10.34
CA LEU A 63 -0.18 18.24 10.66
C LEU A 63 -1.58 17.73 10.97
N ILE A 64 -2.39 18.51 11.68
CA ILE A 64 -3.81 18.21 11.93
C ILE A 64 -4.58 18.09 10.62
N ASN A 65 -4.35 18.99 9.65
CA ASN A 65 -4.97 18.96 8.34
C ASN A 65 -4.57 17.71 7.53
N ARG A 66 -3.34 17.22 7.69
CA ARG A 66 -2.88 15.95 7.10
C ARG A 66 -3.52 14.73 7.77
N LEU A 67 -3.66 14.76 9.11
CA LEU A 67 -4.29 13.70 9.88
C LEU A 67 -5.79 13.59 9.59
N SER A 68 -6.44 14.71 9.27
CA SER A 68 -7.90 14.79 9.14
C SER A 68 -8.41 13.98 7.94
N ILE A 69 -9.30 13.03 8.21
CA ILE A 69 -10.08 12.28 7.23
C ILE A 69 -11.52 12.80 7.25
N ASN A 70 -12.05 13.14 6.09
CA ASN A 70 -13.45 13.44 5.87
C ASN A 70 -14.07 12.42 4.88
N PRO A 71 -15.40 12.41 4.71
CA PRO A 71 -16.04 11.47 3.78
C PRO A 71 -15.52 11.54 2.34
N ILE A 72 -15.12 12.74 1.88
CA ILE A 72 -14.59 12.95 0.52
C ILE A 72 -13.20 12.32 0.40
N LYS A 73 -12.31 12.60 1.36
CA LYS A 73 -10.97 11.99 1.39
C LYS A 73 -11.05 10.46 1.46
N LEU A 74 -11.93 9.92 2.32
CA LEU A 74 -12.10 8.47 2.44
C LEU A 74 -12.60 7.86 1.12
N LYS A 75 -13.54 8.51 0.44
CA LYS A 75 -13.98 8.09 -0.89
C LYS A 75 -12.86 8.16 -1.91
N GLY A 76 -12.03 9.21 -1.86
CA GLY A 76 -10.83 9.33 -2.71
C GLY A 76 -9.86 8.16 -2.53
N ILE A 77 -9.60 7.73 -1.28
CA ILE A 77 -8.77 6.56 -0.98
C ILE A 77 -9.36 5.30 -1.62
N GLN A 78 -10.67 5.04 -1.45
CA GLN A 78 -11.34 3.89 -2.05
C GLN A 78 -11.22 3.88 -3.59
N VAL A 79 -11.40 5.05 -4.22
CA VAL A 79 -11.27 5.19 -5.68
C VAL A 79 -9.83 4.90 -6.12
N SER A 80 -8.84 5.40 -5.37
CA SER A 80 -7.42 5.16 -5.66
C SER A 80 -7.05 3.68 -5.56
N ILE A 81 -7.51 2.98 -4.51
CA ILE A 81 -7.31 1.53 -4.35
C ILE A 81 -7.90 0.76 -5.54
N LYS A 82 -9.13 1.09 -5.95
CA LYS A 82 -9.78 0.46 -7.11
C LYS A 82 -9.07 0.76 -8.42
N LYS A 83 -8.46 1.96 -8.57
CA LYS A 83 -7.61 2.28 -9.73
C LYS A 83 -6.36 1.41 -9.75
N ILE A 84 -5.69 1.25 -8.59
CA ILE A 84 -4.51 0.38 -8.48
C ILE A 84 -4.85 -1.06 -8.86
N ALA A 85 -6.00 -1.60 -8.40
CA ALA A 85 -6.45 -2.94 -8.75
C ALA A 85 -6.69 -3.16 -10.26
N LYS A 86 -6.86 -2.08 -11.03
CA LYS A 86 -7.02 -2.13 -12.50
C LYS A 86 -5.70 -1.99 -13.26
N LEU A 87 -4.61 -1.64 -12.59
CA LEU A 87 -3.31 -1.55 -13.24
C LEU A 87 -2.84 -2.93 -13.66
N LYS A 88 -2.10 -2.96 -14.79
CA LYS A 88 -1.42 -4.16 -15.24
C LYS A 88 -0.35 -4.54 -14.20
N ASP A 89 -0.34 -5.79 -13.77
CA ASP A 89 0.68 -6.30 -12.85
C ASP A 89 2.06 -6.21 -13.55
N PRO A 90 3.02 -5.46 -12.99
CA PRO A 90 4.33 -5.29 -13.61
C PRO A 90 5.28 -6.46 -13.37
N VAL A 91 4.91 -7.44 -12.55
CA VAL A 91 5.79 -8.54 -12.15
C VAL A 91 5.84 -9.62 -13.23
N ASN A 92 7.04 -10.13 -13.53
CA ASN A 92 7.30 -11.18 -14.53
C ASN A 92 6.86 -10.82 -15.96
N VAL A 93 6.82 -9.52 -16.28
CA VAL A 93 6.51 -9.05 -17.63
C VAL A 93 7.79 -9.00 -18.46
N THR A 94 7.77 -9.58 -19.66
CA THR A 94 8.85 -9.41 -20.63
C THR A 94 8.78 -7.99 -21.20
N LEU A 95 9.75 -7.16 -20.86
CA LEU A 95 9.85 -5.76 -21.30
C LEU A 95 10.44 -5.67 -22.71
N GLU A 96 11.45 -6.50 -22.98
CA GLU A 96 12.12 -6.57 -24.28
C GLU A 96 12.55 -8.00 -24.59
N LYS A 97 12.68 -8.31 -25.87
CA LYS A 97 13.19 -9.58 -26.36
C LYS A 97 14.00 -9.33 -27.64
N TRP A 98 15.22 -9.88 -27.70
CA TRP A 98 16.06 -9.79 -28.90
C TRP A 98 16.88 -11.06 -29.09
N ARG A 99 17.33 -11.27 -30.33
CA ARG A 99 18.21 -12.38 -30.70
C ARG A 99 19.58 -11.84 -31.10
N ARG A 100 20.62 -12.47 -30.63
CA ARG A 100 22.01 -12.14 -31.01
C ARG A 100 22.40 -12.90 -32.26
N PRO A 101 23.43 -12.44 -33.02
CA PRO A 101 23.92 -13.14 -34.22
C PRO A 101 24.36 -14.60 -33.98
N ASN A 102 24.86 -14.90 -32.78
CA ASN A 102 25.22 -16.25 -32.35
C ASN A 102 24.00 -17.15 -31.97
N GLY A 103 22.77 -16.70 -32.23
CA GLY A 103 21.54 -17.46 -31.98
C GLY A 103 20.97 -17.33 -30.57
N LEU A 104 21.65 -16.67 -29.64
CA LEU A 104 21.18 -16.49 -28.25
C LEU A 104 19.93 -15.60 -28.19
N ASN A 105 18.87 -16.08 -27.54
CA ASN A 105 17.66 -15.34 -27.29
C ASN A 105 17.75 -14.69 -25.90
N ILE A 106 17.70 -13.38 -25.83
CA ILE A 106 17.78 -12.60 -24.60
C ILE A 106 16.41 -11.97 -24.32
N LYS A 107 16.00 -11.97 -23.05
CA LYS A 107 14.78 -11.30 -22.57
C LYS A 107 15.12 -10.41 -21.38
N ARG A 108 14.60 -9.19 -21.37
CA ARG A 108 14.56 -8.33 -20.19
C ARG A 108 13.22 -8.52 -19.51
N VAL A 109 13.24 -9.09 -18.31
CA VAL A 109 12.02 -9.43 -17.54
C VAL A 109 12.01 -8.63 -16.25
N SER A 110 10.86 -8.06 -15.90
CA SER A 110 10.65 -7.41 -14.62
C SER A 110 10.58 -8.44 -13.49
N VAL A 111 11.16 -8.10 -12.34
CA VAL A 111 11.17 -8.96 -11.15
C VAL A 111 10.54 -8.23 -9.97
N PRO A 112 10.05 -8.94 -8.94
CA PRO A 112 9.59 -8.30 -7.71
C PRO A 112 10.70 -7.49 -7.05
N ILE A 113 10.38 -6.31 -6.53
CA ILE A 113 11.34 -5.47 -5.78
C ILE A 113 11.80 -6.18 -4.50
N GLY A 114 10.93 -6.99 -3.91
CA GLY A 114 11.19 -7.70 -2.67
C GLY A 114 10.49 -7.06 -1.47
N VAL A 115 11.18 -7.04 -0.32
CA VAL A 115 10.66 -6.42 0.90
C VAL A 115 11.01 -4.93 0.92
N ILE A 116 10.00 -4.10 1.10
CA ILE A 116 10.14 -2.64 1.19
C ILE A 116 9.77 -2.21 2.60
N GLY A 117 10.60 -1.38 3.22
CA GLY A 117 10.29 -0.66 4.44
C GLY A 117 9.73 0.73 4.11
N VAL A 118 8.59 1.07 4.68
CA VAL A 118 7.98 2.41 4.54
C VAL A 118 7.90 3.06 5.90
N ILE A 119 8.50 4.25 6.03
CA ILE A 119 8.43 5.08 7.24
C ILE A 119 7.61 6.31 6.90
N TYR A 120 6.53 6.53 7.62
CA TYR A 120 5.65 7.67 7.38
C TYR A 120 5.01 8.18 8.68
N GLU A 121 4.52 9.43 8.63
CA GLU A 121 3.86 10.10 9.75
C GLU A 121 2.68 10.92 9.26
N SER A 122 1.58 10.91 10.02
CA SER A 122 0.38 11.75 9.81
C SER A 122 -0.20 11.73 8.38
N ARG A 123 -0.12 10.59 7.69
CA ARG A 123 -0.63 10.42 6.33
C ARG A 123 -1.48 9.16 6.21
N PRO A 124 -2.78 9.24 6.47
CA PRO A 124 -3.66 8.06 6.51
C PRO A 124 -3.80 7.33 5.16
N ASN A 125 -3.44 7.98 4.05
CA ASN A 125 -3.51 7.40 2.71
C ASN A 125 -2.20 6.70 2.27
N VAL A 126 -1.18 6.64 3.13
CA VAL A 126 0.08 5.94 2.81
C VAL A 126 -0.04 4.44 3.02
N THR A 127 -0.80 4.04 4.03
CA THR A 127 -1.04 2.63 4.35
C THR A 127 -1.89 1.96 3.29
#